data_2ad59da089086a4b8e1916e0021acf23
#
_entry.id   2ad59da089086a4b8e1916e0021acf23
#
_cell.length_a   1.000
_cell.length_b   1.000
_cell.length_c   1.000
_cell.angle_alpha   90.00
_cell.angle_beta   90.00
_cell.angle_gamma   90.00
#
_symmetry.space_group_name_H-M   'P 1'
#
loop_
_entity.id
_entity.type
_entity.pdbx_description
1 polymer ?
#
loop_
_entity_poly.entity_id
_entity_poly.type
_entity_poly.pdbx_seq_one_letter_code
_entity_poly.pdbx_strand_id
1 'polypeptide(L)'
;MTENKHLVRKVGEIDLDKLIAACEERSLLNPIFVHDDSPKTWEGGELPDILQEISEEFNVTQSRILCLPPLSTLDYHMDSNNRINIPILTNDYCFFIFDDVLYKFPADGSVYLTNTKVLHTAVNASYTHRFHLIGFTDVEFD
;
A
#
# COMPACT_ATOMS: atom_id res chain seq x y z
N MET A 1 -10.86 -5.01 -19.93
CA MET A 1 -10.69 -3.62 -19.49
C MET A 1 -9.28 -3.16 -19.82
N THR A 2 -9.15 -2.00 -20.39
CA THR A 2 -7.84 -1.46 -20.75
C THR A 2 -7.15 -0.89 -19.50
N GLU A 3 -5.90 -1.29 -19.29
CA GLU A 3 -5.12 -0.71 -18.19
C GLU A 3 -4.86 0.76 -18.46
N ASN A 4 -5.15 1.61 -17.47
CA ASN A 4 -4.83 3.03 -17.54
C ASN A 4 -3.49 3.28 -16.86
N LYS A 5 -2.45 3.40 -17.68
CA LYS A 5 -1.07 3.55 -17.18
C LYS A 5 -0.81 4.86 -16.44
N HIS A 6 -1.73 5.82 -16.55
CA HIS A 6 -1.62 7.10 -15.84
C HIS A 6 -2.23 7.04 -14.44
N LEU A 7 -2.90 5.96 -14.09
CA LEU A 7 -3.50 5.77 -12.77
C LEU A 7 -2.74 4.76 -11.92
N VAL A 8 -2.35 3.63 -12.52
CA VAL A 8 -1.65 2.55 -11.82
C VAL A 8 -0.62 1.92 -12.76
N ARG A 9 0.57 1.65 -12.22
CA ARG A 9 1.61 0.93 -12.95
C ARG A 9 2.32 -0.02 -12.02
N LYS A 10 2.44 -1.29 -12.40
CA LYS A 10 3.33 -2.21 -11.70
C LYS A 10 4.76 -1.83 -12.05
N VAL A 11 5.57 -1.53 -11.05
CA VAL A 11 6.94 -1.05 -11.22
C VAL A 11 8.00 -2.09 -10.84
N GLY A 12 7.60 -3.20 -10.23
CA GLY A 12 8.53 -4.26 -9.87
C GLY A 12 7.93 -5.27 -8.92
N GLU A 13 8.80 -6.06 -8.33
CA GLU A 13 8.43 -7.11 -7.38
C GLU A 13 9.42 -7.15 -6.23
N ILE A 14 8.94 -7.60 -5.06
CA ILE A 14 9.77 -7.80 -3.88
C ILE A 14 9.52 -9.21 -3.33
N ASP A 15 10.39 -9.63 -2.41
CA ASP A 15 10.18 -10.86 -1.65
C ASP A 15 9.14 -10.57 -0.55
N LEU A 16 7.90 -10.96 -0.81
CA LEU A 16 6.79 -10.68 0.10
C LEU A 16 6.98 -11.37 1.46
N ASP A 17 7.53 -12.58 1.46
CA ASP A 17 7.75 -13.33 2.71
C ASP A 17 8.73 -12.58 3.64
N LYS A 18 9.77 -11.97 3.06
CA LYS A 18 10.70 -11.14 3.84
C LYS A 18 10.01 -9.90 4.41
N LEU A 19 9.13 -9.27 3.61
CA LEU A 19 8.39 -8.11 4.09
C LEU A 19 7.44 -8.49 5.22
N ILE A 20 6.72 -9.60 5.07
CA ILE A 20 5.82 -10.10 6.11
C ILE A 20 6.60 -10.37 7.39
N ALA A 21 7.74 -11.06 7.31
CA ALA A 21 8.57 -11.34 8.48
C ALA A 21 9.02 -10.06 9.20
N ALA A 22 9.45 -9.06 8.44
CA ALA A 22 9.85 -7.76 9.01
C ALA A 22 8.67 -7.07 9.72
N CYS A 23 7.48 -7.16 9.15
CA CYS A 23 6.28 -6.61 9.77
C CYS A 23 5.91 -7.35 11.05
N GLU A 24 5.98 -8.67 11.04
CA GLU A 24 5.61 -9.50 12.21
C GLU A 24 6.53 -9.26 13.40
N GLU A 25 7.80 -8.99 13.18
CA GLU A 25 8.75 -8.66 14.26
C GLU A 25 8.31 -7.45 15.09
N ARG A 26 7.54 -6.54 14.50
CA ARG A 26 7.06 -5.33 15.17
C ARG A 26 5.56 -5.31 15.37
N SER A 27 4.88 -6.42 15.20
CA SER A 27 3.43 -6.54 15.32
C SER A 27 2.67 -5.59 14.38
N LEU A 28 3.24 -5.28 13.21
CA LEU A 28 2.64 -4.34 12.26
C LEU A 28 1.50 -4.95 11.46
N LEU A 29 1.29 -6.26 11.55
CA LEU A 29 0.14 -6.94 10.94
C LEU A 29 -0.92 -7.32 11.99
N ASN A 30 -0.86 -6.70 13.17
CA ASN A 30 -1.84 -6.89 14.23
C ASN A 30 -2.86 -5.74 14.18
N PRO A 31 -4.15 -6.01 13.87
CA PRO A 31 -5.15 -4.96 13.73
C PRO A 31 -5.48 -4.22 15.02
N ILE A 32 -5.05 -4.74 16.19
CA ILE A 32 -5.19 -4.02 17.46
C ILE A 32 -4.27 -2.80 17.49
N PHE A 33 -3.09 -2.90 16.87
CA PHE A 33 -2.09 -1.83 16.89
C PHE A 33 -2.02 -0.99 15.63
N VAL A 34 -2.56 -1.50 14.52
CA VAL A 34 -2.43 -0.85 13.20
C VAL A 34 -3.80 -0.67 12.58
N HIS A 35 -4.17 0.57 12.28
CA HIS A 35 -5.39 0.90 11.55
C HIS A 35 -5.17 2.23 10.82
N ASP A 36 -6.10 2.61 9.94
CA ASP A 36 -5.92 3.78 9.08
C ASP A 36 -5.74 5.10 9.82
N ASP A 37 -6.40 5.25 10.98
CA ASP A 37 -6.27 6.46 11.79
C ASP A 37 -4.92 6.57 12.48
N SER A 38 -4.17 5.48 12.56
CA SER A 38 -2.91 5.41 13.28
C SER A 38 -1.94 4.45 12.58
N PRO A 39 -1.49 4.78 11.37
CA PRO A 39 -0.55 3.92 10.64
C PRO A 39 0.76 3.79 11.40
N LYS A 40 1.37 2.60 11.34
CA LYS A 40 2.63 2.32 12.02
C LYS A 40 3.80 2.35 11.06
N THR A 41 4.90 2.90 11.54
CA THR A 41 6.15 3.03 10.80
C THR A 41 7.27 2.27 11.51
N TRP A 42 8.45 2.31 10.92
CA TRP A 42 9.66 1.75 11.53
C TRP A 42 10.44 2.78 12.35
N GLU A 43 9.78 3.84 12.81
CA GLU A 43 10.43 4.85 13.64
C GLU A 43 10.91 4.27 14.97
N GLY A 44 12.04 4.78 15.44
CA GLY A 44 12.60 4.41 16.72
C GLY A 44 13.36 3.08 16.72
N GLY A 45 13.65 2.52 15.57
CA GLY A 45 14.39 1.28 15.42
C GLY A 45 15.21 1.25 14.15
N GLU A 46 16.02 0.20 14.03
CA GLU A 46 16.82 -0.03 12.83
C GLU A 46 15.88 -0.45 11.69
N LEU A 47 16.07 0.15 10.52
CA LEU A 47 15.26 -0.16 9.35
C LEU A 47 15.65 -1.55 8.82
N PRO A 48 14.68 -2.49 8.69
CA PRO A 48 14.97 -3.81 8.14
C PRO A 48 15.54 -3.71 6.72
N ASP A 49 16.39 -4.66 6.35
CA ASP A 49 17.04 -4.68 5.04
C ASP A 49 16.04 -4.62 3.88
N ILE A 50 14.93 -5.35 3.99
CA ILE A 50 13.90 -5.36 2.94
C ILE A 50 13.31 -3.95 2.73
N LEU A 51 13.18 -3.16 3.79
CA LEU A 51 12.66 -1.79 3.70
C LEU A 51 13.67 -0.86 3.06
N GLN A 52 14.96 -1.06 3.31
CA GLN A 52 16.02 -0.29 2.65
C GLN A 52 16.04 -0.60 1.16
N GLU A 53 15.95 -1.89 0.79
CA GLU A 53 15.89 -2.32 -0.60
C GLU A 53 14.69 -1.68 -1.33
N ILE A 54 13.53 -1.70 -0.70
CA ILE A 54 12.31 -1.10 -1.27
C ILE A 54 12.51 0.40 -1.46
N SER A 55 13.02 1.09 -0.44
CA SER A 55 13.24 2.52 -0.49
C SER A 55 14.18 2.93 -1.63
N GLU A 56 15.28 2.20 -1.79
CA GLU A 56 16.28 2.51 -2.81
C GLU A 56 15.80 2.14 -4.22
N GLU A 57 15.22 0.95 -4.38
CA GLU A 57 14.80 0.46 -5.69
C GLU A 57 13.62 1.24 -6.26
N PHE A 58 12.66 1.58 -5.42
CA PHE A 58 11.40 2.19 -5.88
C PHE A 58 11.27 3.67 -5.50
N ASN A 59 12.32 4.25 -4.94
CA ASN A 59 12.33 5.66 -4.56
C ASN A 59 11.19 6.00 -3.59
N VAL A 60 11.09 5.22 -2.52
CA VAL A 60 10.02 5.33 -1.52
C VAL A 60 10.56 5.94 -0.24
N THR A 61 9.84 6.93 0.29
CA THR A 61 10.13 7.53 1.59
C THR A 61 8.92 7.40 2.51
N GLN A 62 9.15 7.46 3.81
CA GLN A 62 8.09 7.42 4.83
C GLN A 62 7.19 6.19 4.68
N SER A 63 7.78 5.03 4.45
CA SER A 63 7.04 3.77 4.37
C SER A 63 6.29 3.49 5.67
N ARG A 64 5.05 3.05 5.55
CA ARG A 64 4.22 2.71 6.70
C ARG A 64 3.26 1.59 6.34
N ILE A 65 2.78 0.91 7.37
CA ILE A 65 1.78 -0.13 7.21
C ILE A 65 0.41 0.48 7.51
N LEU A 66 -0.51 0.33 6.58
CA LEU A 66 -1.89 0.75 6.73
C LEU A 66 -2.80 -0.47 6.76
N CYS A 67 -3.70 -0.48 7.73
CA CYS A 67 -4.73 -1.49 7.86
C CYS A 67 -6.08 -0.89 7.51
N LEU A 68 -6.76 -1.44 6.53
CA LEU A 68 -8.14 -1.08 6.24
C LEU A 68 -9.04 -2.14 6.87
N PRO A 69 -9.82 -1.79 7.91
CA PRO A 69 -10.64 -2.76 8.64
C PRO A 69 -11.73 -3.37 7.77
N PRO A 70 -12.33 -4.50 8.22
CA PRO A 70 -13.45 -5.11 7.51
C PRO A 70 -14.62 -4.14 7.33
N LEU A 71 -15.30 -4.25 6.19
CA LEU A 71 -16.52 -3.50 5.89
C LEU A 71 -16.33 -1.99 6.05
N SER A 72 -15.21 -1.48 5.57
CA SER A 72 -14.86 -0.07 5.69
C SER A 72 -14.32 0.51 4.39
N THR A 73 -14.30 1.81 4.32
CA THR A 73 -13.81 2.55 3.17
C THR A 73 -13.15 3.83 3.64
N LEU A 74 -12.21 4.33 2.85
CA LEU A 74 -11.65 5.66 3.06
C LEU A 74 -12.54 6.69 2.38
N ASP A 75 -12.48 7.93 2.84
CA ASP A 75 -13.14 9.01 2.14
C ASP A 75 -12.44 9.24 0.80
N TYR A 76 -13.19 9.68 -0.21
CA TYR A 76 -12.60 10.13 -1.45
C TYR A 76 -11.73 11.35 -1.18
N HIS A 77 -10.50 11.32 -1.67
CA HIS A 77 -9.54 12.40 -1.44
C HIS A 77 -8.46 12.41 -2.52
N MET A 78 -7.64 13.46 -2.50
CA MET A 78 -6.48 13.62 -3.36
C MET A 78 -5.28 13.91 -2.46
N ASP A 79 -4.14 13.31 -2.78
CA ASP A 79 -2.88 13.56 -2.08
C ASP A 79 -2.00 14.51 -2.89
N SER A 80 -1.00 15.09 -2.24
CA SER A 80 -0.08 16.02 -2.91
C SER A 80 1.00 15.31 -3.73
N ASN A 81 1.18 14.00 -3.54
CA ASN A 81 2.19 13.22 -4.23
C ASN A 81 1.65 11.82 -4.57
N ASN A 82 2.34 11.15 -5.47
CA ASN A 82 2.05 9.76 -5.78
C ASN A 82 2.53 8.85 -4.64
N ARG A 83 2.01 7.64 -4.62
CA ARG A 83 2.33 6.65 -3.60
C ARG A 83 2.78 5.34 -4.23
N ILE A 84 3.69 4.67 -3.54
CA ILE A 84 4.00 3.27 -3.81
C ILE A 84 3.13 2.43 -2.88
N ASN A 85 2.48 1.43 -3.46
CA ASN A 85 1.63 0.47 -2.74
C ASN A 85 2.17 -0.94 -2.91
N ILE A 86 2.33 -1.65 -1.81
CA ILE A 86 2.67 -3.07 -1.83
C ILE A 86 1.63 -3.80 -0.98
N PRO A 87 0.72 -4.56 -1.61
CA PRO A 87 -0.25 -5.35 -0.85
C PRO A 87 0.45 -6.43 -0.05
N ILE A 88 0.09 -6.57 1.23
CA ILE A 88 0.67 -7.58 2.12
C ILE A 88 -0.34 -8.68 2.42
N LEU A 89 -1.56 -8.27 2.76
CA LEU A 89 -2.67 -9.18 3.05
C LEU A 89 -3.94 -8.57 2.50
N THR A 90 -4.55 -9.24 1.54
CA THR A 90 -5.74 -8.73 0.85
C THR A 90 -6.59 -9.89 0.33
N ASN A 91 -7.72 -9.57 -0.28
CA ASN A 91 -8.60 -10.55 -0.91
C ASN A 91 -9.39 -9.89 -2.04
N ASP A 92 -10.22 -10.66 -2.75
CA ASP A 92 -10.96 -10.19 -3.93
C ASP A 92 -12.01 -9.13 -3.64
N TYR A 93 -12.36 -8.90 -2.38
CA TYR A 93 -13.34 -7.91 -1.98
C TYR A 93 -12.70 -6.60 -1.54
N CYS A 94 -11.39 -6.47 -1.66
CA CYS A 94 -10.64 -5.25 -1.39
C CYS A 94 -10.20 -4.63 -2.70
N PHE A 95 -10.45 -3.34 -2.87
CA PHE A 95 -10.10 -2.65 -4.12
C PHE A 95 -9.87 -1.17 -3.89
N PHE A 96 -9.25 -0.55 -4.89
CA PHE A 96 -9.10 0.90 -4.99
C PHE A 96 -9.95 1.41 -6.13
N ILE A 97 -10.36 2.66 -6.04
CA ILE A 97 -10.97 3.39 -7.15
C ILE A 97 -10.13 4.65 -7.37
N PHE A 98 -9.56 4.78 -8.56
CA PHE A 98 -8.83 5.96 -8.99
C PHE A 98 -9.59 6.56 -10.17
N ASP A 99 -10.11 7.78 -10.00
CA ASP A 99 -10.77 8.53 -11.08
C ASP A 99 -11.78 7.65 -11.86
N ASP A 100 -12.71 7.03 -11.13
CA ASP A 100 -13.77 6.15 -11.63
C ASP A 100 -13.30 4.78 -12.16
N VAL A 101 -12.02 4.43 -12.00
CA VAL A 101 -11.49 3.12 -12.43
C VAL A 101 -11.18 2.27 -11.22
N LEU A 102 -11.75 1.08 -11.19
CA LEU A 102 -11.55 0.12 -10.09
C LEU A 102 -10.33 -0.75 -10.34
N TYR A 103 -9.49 -0.90 -9.31
CA TYR A 103 -8.30 -1.76 -9.35
C TYR A 103 -8.29 -2.72 -8.17
N LYS A 104 -7.99 -3.98 -8.44
CA LYS A 104 -7.70 -4.99 -7.42
C LYS A 104 -6.22 -5.33 -7.49
N PHE A 105 -5.56 -5.32 -6.35
CA PHE A 105 -4.14 -5.60 -6.26
C PHE A 105 -3.91 -6.90 -5.49
N PRO A 106 -3.32 -7.93 -6.12
CA PRO A 106 -3.00 -9.16 -5.41
C PRO A 106 -1.82 -8.98 -4.47
N ALA A 107 -1.81 -9.74 -3.36
CA ALA A 107 -0.67 -9.81 -2.45
C ALA A 107 0.29 -10.89 -2.94
N ASP A 108 1.08 -10.57 -3.94
CA ASP A 108 1.98 -11.51 -4.61
C ASP A 108 3.42 -10.98 -4.73
N GLY A 109 3.74 -9.91 -3.99
CA GLY A 109 5.04 -9.25 -4.08
C GLY A 109 5.11 -8.14 -5.10
N SER A 110 4.04 -7.92 -5.87
CA SER A 110 4.00 -6.83 -6.84
C SER A 110 4.04 -5.48 -6.15
N VAL A 111 4.75 -4.54 -6.77
CA VAL A 111 4.90 -3.16 -6.31
C VAL A 111 4.23 -2.24 -7.32
N TYR A 112 3.33 -1.39 -6.84
CA TYR A 112 2.53 -0.52 -7.69
C TYR A 112 2.83 0.95 -7.43
N LEU A 113 3.07 1.69 -8.53
CA LEU A 113 3.02 3.14 -8.51
C LEU A 113 1.56 3.54 -8.72
N THR A 114 1.01 4.30 -7.80
CA THR A 114 -0.40 4.72 -7.86
C THR A 114 -0.50 6.23 -7.93
N ASN A 115 -1.38 6.72 -8.79
CA ASN A 115 -1.62 8.15 -8.95
C ASN A 115 -2.61 8.62 -7.89
N THR A 116 -2.11 8.88 -6.70
CA THR A 116 -2.93 9.36 -5.58
C THR A 116 -3.18 10.86 -5.64
N LYS A 117 -2.70 11.54 -6.68
CA LYS A 117 -3.02 12.95 -6.95
C LYS A 117 -4.41 13.12 -7.55
N VAL A 118 -4.97 12.06 -8.16
CA VAL A 118 -6.35 12.07 -8.62
C VAL A 118 -7.29 11.71 -7.48
N LEU A 119 -8.57 12.01 -7.64
CA LEU A 119 -9.58 11.63 -6.67
C LEU A 119 -9.63 10.12 -6.54
N HIS A 120 -9.46 9.59 -5.33
CA HIS A 120 -9.38 8.16 -5.12
C HIS A 120 -9.89 7.75 -3.73
N THR A 121 -10.19 6.46 -3.61
CA THR A 121 -10.53 5.82 -2.33
C THR A 121 -10.09 4.36 -2.34
N ALA A 122 -10.11 3.75 -1.17
CA ALA A 122 -9.89 2.31 -1.00
C ALA A 122 -11.07 1.73 -0.24
N VAL A 123 -11.48 0.51 -0.61
CA VAL A 123 -12.64 -0.17 -0.04
C VAL A 123 -12.24 -1.56 0.41
N ASN A 124 -12.66 -1.94 1.61
CA ASN A 124 -12.60 -3.31 2.08
C ASN A 124 -14.02 -3.79 2.33
N ALA A 125 -14.58 -4.50 1.37
CA ALA A 125 -15.94 -5.05 1.44
C ALA A 125 -15.92 -6.50 1.92
N SER A 126 -14.87 -6.90 2.67
CA SER A 126 -14.73 -8.25 3.20
C SER A 126 -14.85 -8.28 4.72
N TYR A 127 -14.75 -9.47 5.29
CA TYR A 127 -14.81 -9.67 6.74
C TYR A 127 -13.42 -9.79 7.38
N THR A 128 -12.34 -9.60 6.60
CA THR A 128 -10.97 -9.68 7.11
C THR A 128 -10.26 -8.34 6.94
N HIS A 129 -9.21 -8.13 7.74
CA HIS A 129 -8.41 -6.90 7.66
C HIS A 129 -7.52 -6.92 6.42
N ARG A 130 -7.35 -5.78 5.77
CA ARG A 130 -6.44 -5.60 4.64
C ARG A 130 -5.22 -4.80 5.07
N PHE A 131 -4.02 -5.29 4.74
CA PHE A 131 -2.77 -4.59 5.06
C PHE A 131 -1.99 -4.28 3.79
N HIS A 132 -1.55 -3.05 3.66
CA HIS A 132 -0.64 -2.60 2.61
C HIS A 132 0.55 -1.87 3.22
N LEU A 133 1.71 -1.99 2.59
CA LEU A 133 2.78 -1.03 2.79
C LEU A 133 2.53 0.13 1.82
N ILE A 134 2.57 1.34 2.32
CA ILE A 134 2.39 2.56 1.52
C ILE A 134 3.54 3.51 1.84
N GLY A 135 4.08 4.15 0.82
CA GLY A 135 5.11 5.16 0.98
C GLY A 135 4.97 6.27 -0.05
N PHE A 136 5.62 7.39 0.24
CA PHE A 136 5.63 8.55 -0.65
C PHE A 136 6.70 8.35 -1.73
N THR A 137 6.42 8.85 -2.93
CA THR A 137 7.40 8.86 -4.00
C THR A 137 7.26 10.16 -4.80
N ASP A 138 8.37 10.62 -5.36
CA ASP A 138 8.39 11.74 -6.30
C ASP A 138 8.35 11.28 -7.75
N VAL A 139 8.22 9.98 -7.98
CA VAL A 139 8.07 9.43 -9.33
C VAL A 139 6.72 9.86 -9.89
N GLU A 140 6.74 10.40 -11.10
CA GLU A 140 5.54 10.90 -11.76
C GLU A 140 5.13 9.96 -12.89
N PHE A 141 3.85 10.04 -13.25
CA PHE A 141 3.34 9.39 -14.46
C PHE A 141 3.66 10.26 -15.66
N ASP A 142 4.05 9.63 -16.75
CA ASP A 142 4.38 10.31 -18.01
C ASP A 142 3.14 10.89 -18.68
#